data_d39caff7e3fa0951e4ade99a9842dbcd
#
_entry.id   d39caff7e3fa0951e4ade99a9842dbcd
#
_cell.length_a   1.000
_cell.length_b   1.000
_cell.length_c   1.000
_cell.angle_alpha   90.00
_cell.angle_beta   90.00
_cell.angle_gamma   90.00
#
_symmetry.space_group_name_H-M   'P 1'
#
loop_
_entity.id
_entity.type
_entity.pdbx_description
1 polymer ?
#
loop_
_entity_poly.entity_id
_entity_poly.type
_entity_poly.pdbx_seq_one_letter_code
_entity_poly.pdbx_strand_id
1 'polypeptide(L)'
;MYLSRAELDPPRRSTMIALTSPQKFHGAVENSFSGERRRRLWRLDSLNGKLYLLLLSEELPDLTGLCAQFGTGAAPETRRYEPLLERVTPGSCWQFRLTANPTRTRKDPADPLARGALKPCYLEAEQEQWLLEQAGKHGFALTEGTFQVTRKQTCHFRKNGKRPVTLLAVTYEGILQVTDPEAFREMLCQGIGRGKAYGLGLMTILHGGSSHG
;
A
#
# COMPACT_ATOMS: atom_id res chain seq x y z
N MET A 1 14.09 -9.35 -4.38
CA MET A 1 13.31 -8.32 -3.64
C MET A 1 13.33 -8.57 -2.14
N TYR A 2 13.10 -7.53 -1.34
CA TYR A 2 13.14 -7.60 0.12
C TYR A 2 11.87 -6.99 0.69
N LEU A 3 11.24 -7.68 1.65
CA LEU A 3 10.16 -7.16 2.47
C LEU A 3 10.70 -6.90 3.86
N SER A 4 10.67 -5.65 4.27
CA SER A 4 11.18 -5.19 5.57
C SER A 4 10.06 -4.64 6.43
N ARG A 5 10.22 -4.71 7.75
CA ARG A 5 9.36 -4.01 8.70
C ARG A 5 10.18 -3.31 9.78
N ALA A 6 9.77 -2.12 10.14
CA ALA A 6 10.33 -1.36 11.26
C ALA A 6 9.20 -1.00 12.23
N GLU A 7 9.37 -1.30 13.51
CA GLU A 7 8.43 -0.89 14.56
C GLU A 7 8.57 0.60 14.83
N LEU A 8 7.47 1.32 14.77
CA LEU A 8 7.42 2.78 14.98
C LEU A 8 6.94 3.09 16.39
N ASP A 9 7.42 4.21 16.92
CA ASP A 9 7.03 4.78 18.20
C ASP A 9 5.99 5.91 18.00
N PRO A 10 4.68 5.65 18.09
CA PRO A 10 3.65 6.67 17.87
C PRO A 10 3.75 7.90 18.78
N PRO A 11 4.07 7.78 20.09
CA PRO A 11 4.28 8.90 21.00
C PRO A 11 5.46 9.82 20.62
N ARG A 12 6.44 9.33 19.87
CA ARG A 12 7.58 10.14 19.47
C ARG A 12 7.15 11.31 18.58
N ARG A 13 7.58 12.52 18.91
CA ARG A 13 7.19 13.75 18.20
C ARG A 13 7.42 13.68 16.69
N SER A 14 8.56 13.13 16.25
CA SER A 14 8.85 12.95 14.81
C SER A 14 7.86 12.03 14.13
N THR A 15 7.47 10.94 14.79
CA THR A 15 6.48 9.97 14.30
C THR A 15 5.09 10.61 14.23
N MET A 16 4.64 11.32 15.28
CA MET A 16 3.37 12.04 15.25
C MET A 16 3.26 13.01 14.07
N ILE A 17 4.33 13.79 13.82
CA ILE A 17 4.37 14.69 12.68
C ILE A 17 4.35 13.93 11.34
N ALA A 18 5.05 12.80 11.26
CA ALA A 18 5.10 11.99 10.04
C ALA A 18 3.76 11.31 9.74
N LEU A 19 2.99 10.91 10.75
CA LEU A 19 1.64 10.36 10.61
C LEU A 19 0.65 11.34 9.98
N THR A 20 0.83 12.64 10.22
CA THR A 20 0.03 13.70 9.59
C THR A 20 0.61 14.18 8.25
N SER A 21 1.86 13.82 7.95
CA SER A 21 2.56 14.22 6.72
C SER A 21 3.33 13.05 6.12
N PRO A 22 2.69 12.17 5.33
CA PRO A 22 3.29 10.96 4.76
C PRO A 22 4.57 11.21 3.95
N GLN A 23 4.78 12.43 3.48
CA GLN A 23 6.00 12.84 2.79
C GLN A 23 7.26 12.68 3.67
N LYS A 24 7.13 12.76 5.00
CA LYS A 24 8.27 12.55 5.91
C LYS A 24 8.71 11.09 5.94
N PHE A 25 7.78 10.15 5.97
CA PHE A 25 8.10 8.73 5.81
C PHE A 25 8.68 8.43 4.42
N HIS A 26 8.12 9.03 3.36
CA HIS A 26 8.70 8.89 2.02
C HIS A 26 10.17 9.34 1.98
N GLY A 27 10.50 10.48 2.56
CA GLY A 27 11.89 10.96 2.64
C GLY A 27 12.80 9.97 3.38
N ALA A 28 12.36 9.44 4.51
CA ALA A 28 13.14 8.45 5.27
C ALA A 28 13.31 7.12 4.52
N VAL A 29 12.27 6.66 3.83
CA VAL A 29 12.35 5.48 2.95
C VAL A 29 13.35 5.70 1.82
N GLU A 30 13.33 6.86 1.15
CA GLU A 30 14.31 7.16 0.10
C GLU A 30 15.75 7.21 0.66
N ASN A 31 15.94 7.76 1.83
CA ASN A 31 17.25 7.85 2.50
C ASN A 31 17.77 6.49 3.03
N SER A 32 16.95 5.44 3.03
CA SER A 32 17.36 4.08 3.39
C SER A 32 18.16 3.38 2.27
N PHE A 33 18.46 4.08 1.19
CA PHE A 33 19.18 3.55 0.03
C PHE A 33 20.20 4.56 -0.48
N SER A 34 21.35 4.05 -0.89
CA SER A 34 22.46 4.84 -1.45
C SER A 34 22.53 4.86 -2.99
N GLY A 35 21.75 4.00 -3.65
CA GLY A 35 21.78 3.80 -5.10
C GLY A 35 20.80 4.70 -5.87
N GLU A 36 20.64 4.40 -7.17
CA GLU A 36 19.68 5.08 -8.03
C GLU A 36 18.25 4.98 -7.49
N ARG A 37 17.45 5.97 -7.85
CA ARG A 37 16.05 6.01 -7.43
C ARG A 37 15.24 4.94 -8.14
N ARG A 38 14.90 3.88 -7.41
CA ARG A 38 14.05 2.78 -7.87
C ARG A 38 12.67 2.84 -7.21
N ARG A 39 11.77 1.96 -7.66
CA ARG A 39 10.45 1.86 -7.04
C ARG A 39 10.55 1.20 -5.66
N ARG A 40 10.01 1.89 -4.68
CA ARG A 40 9.91 1.43 -3.29
C ARG A 40 8.47 1.58 -2.85
N LEU A 41 7.87 0.49 -2.41
CA LEU A 41 6.50 0.49 -1.91
C LEU A 41 6.57 0.42 -0.39
N TRP A 42 5.77 1.21 0.27
CA TRP A 42 5.67 1.15 1.72
C TRP A 42 4.24 1.37 2.19
N ARG A 43 3.94 0.94 3.41
CA ARG A 43 2.65 1.11 4.07
C ARG A 43 2.82 1.12 5.58
N LEU A 44 1.93 1.83 6.27
CA LEU A 44 1.81 1.75 7.72
C LEU A 44 0.75 0.72 8.07
N ASP A 45 1.10 -0.20 8.96
CA ASP A 45 0.19 -1.23 9.47
C ASP A 45 0.21 -1.28 11.00
N SER A 46 -0.95 -1.53 11.59
CA SER A 46 -1.08 -1.87 13.02
C SER A 46 -1.22 -3.37 13.16
N LEU A 47 -0.30 -3.99 13.90
CA LEU A 47 -0.29 -5.43 14.19
C LEU A 47 -0.12 -5.62 15.70
N ASN A 48 -1.04 -6.33 16.34
CA ASN A 48 -1.00 -6.62 17.78
C ASN A 48 -0.77 -5.36 18.66
N GLY A 49 -1.46 -4.27 18.33
CA GLY A 49 -1.35 -2.99 19.07
C GLY A 49 -0.09 -2.17 18.78
N LYS A 50 0.82 -2.65 17.93
CA LYS A 50 2.04 -1.97 17.52
C LYS A 50 1.92 -1.40 16.12
N LEU A 51 2.55 -0.26 15.86
CA LEU A 51 2.60 0.37 14.55
C LEU A 51 3.89 -0.02 13.82
N TYR A 52 3.77 -0.41 12.57
CA TYR A 52 4.90 -0.78 11.71
C TYR A 52 4.89 0.00 10.42
N LEU A 53 6.08 0.32 9.92
CA LEU A 53 6.30 0.65 8.52
C LEU A 53 6.75 -0.63 7.81
N LEU A 54 5.97 -1.05 6.83
CA LEU A 54 6.32 -2.12 5.90
C LEU A 54 6.95 -1.49 4.66
N LEU A 55 8.02 -2.09 4.16
CA LEU A 55 8.76 -1.61 2.99
C LEU A 55 9.09 -2.78 2.07
N LEU A 56 8.67 -2.68 0.81
CA LEU A 56 9.06 -3.60 -0.26
C LEU A 56 10.02 -2.87 -1.22
N SER A 57 11.18 -3.46 -1.47
CA SER A 57 12.25 -2.88 -2.29
C SER A 57 13.03 -3.94 -3.06
N GLU A 58 13.63 -3.55 -4.18
CA GLU A 58 14.54 -4.42 -4.96
C GLU A 58 15.87 -4.62 -4.25
N GLU A 59 16.35 -3.57 -3.57
CA GLU A 59 17.62 -3.53 -2.85
C GLU A 59 17.39 -3.73 -1.36
N LEU A 60 18.40 -4.24 -0.66
CA LEU A 60 18.40 -4.33 0.80
C LEU A 60 18.45 -2.91 1.41
N PRO A 61 17.45 -2.49 2.21
CA PRO A 61 17.45 -1.16 2.80
C PRO A 61 18.36 -1.08 4.03
N ASP A 62 19.02 0.06 4.21
CA ASP A 62 19.55 0.47 5.51
C ASP A 62 18.49 1.24 6.29
N LEU A 63 17.82 0.57 7.22
CA LEU A 63 16.75 1.16 8.02
C LEU A 63 17.24 1.87 9.29
N THR A 64 18.55 1.96 9.52
CA THR A 64 19.13 2.57 10.72
C THR A 64 18.63 4.00 10.93
N GLY A 65 18.69 4.84 9.90
CA GLY A 65 18.23 6.23 9.96
C GLY A 65 16.72 6.36 10.18
N LEU A 66 15.92 5.48 9.55
CA LEU A 66 14.47 5.44 9.72
C LEU A 66 14.11 5.05 11.17
N CYS A 67 14.74 4.00 11.70
CA CYS A 67 14.51 3.52 13.08
C CYS A 67 14.99 4.57 14.11
N ALA A 68 16.12 5.23 13.88
CA ALA A 68 16.59 6.30 14.76
C ALA A 68 15.61 7.48 14.82
N GLN A 69 14.97 7.81 13.69
CA GLN A 69 14.04 8.93 13.59
C GLN A 69 12.65 8.61 14.11
N PHE A 70 12.11 7.41 13.86
CA PHE A 70 10.71 7.08 14.09
C PHE A 70 10.47 5.81 14.92
N GLY A 71 11.50 5.00 15.14
CA GLY A 71 11.37 3.67 15.73
C GLY A 71 11.32 3.65 17.25
N THR A 72 10.87 2.52 17.80
CA THR A 72 10.86 2.23 19.25
C THR A 72 12.24 1.86 19.81
N GLY A 73 13.24 1.66 18.93
CA GLY A 73 14.54 1.08 19.28
C GLY A 73 14.62 -0.43 19.02
N ALA A 74 13.51 -1.08 18.67
CA ALA A 74 13.53 -2.46 18.20
C ALA A 74 14.27 -2.56 16.86
N ALA A 75 15.03 -3.62 16.66
CA ALA A 75 15.71 -3.89 15.41
C ALA A 75 14.70 -4.13 14.28
N PRO A 76 14.91 -3.55 13.08
CA PRO A 76 14.09 -3.85 11.94
C PRO A 76 14.32 -5.28 11.45
N GLU A 77 13.28 -5.87 10.85
CA GLU A 77 13.37 -7.18 10.24
C GLU A 77 13.28 -7.07 8.73
N THR A 78 14.09 -7.86 8.02
CA THR A 78 14.08 -7.94 6.56
C THR A 78 14.12 -9.39 6.13
N ARG A 79 13.29 -9.73 5.14
CA ARG A 79 13.21 -11.08 4.54
C ARG A 79 13.25 -10.98 3.03
N ARG A 80 13.77 -12.00 2.39
CA ARG A 80 13.66 -12.15 0.94
C ARG A 80 12.19 -12.37 0.58
N TYR A 81 11.75 -11.76 -0.51
CA TYR A 81 10.35 -11.79 -0.93
C TYR A 81 10.06 -12.90 -1.95
N GLU A 82 11.09 -13.39 -2.65
CA GLU A 82 10.99 -14.44 -3.66
C GLU A 82 10.28 -15.70 -3.15
N PRO A 83 10.56 -16.25 -1.95
CA PRO A 83 9.88 -17.45 -1.47
C PRO A 83 8.36 -17.31 -1.32
N LEU A 84 7.87 -16.07 -1.10
CA LEU A 84 6.43 -15.80 -1.12
C LEU A 84 5.91 -15.81 -2.55
N LEU A 85 6.61 -15.16 -3.48
CA LEU A 85 6.21 -15.08 -4.88
C LEU A 85 6.16 -16.45 -5.56
N GLU A 86 7.08 -17.36 -5.23
CA GLU A 86 7.11 -18.75 -5.75
C GLU A 86 5.87 -19.55 -5.37
N ARG A 87 5.25 -19.24 -4.23
CA ARG A 87 4.03 -19.90 -3.76
C ARG A 87 2.75 -19.38 -4.43
N VAL A 88 2.82 -18.29 -5.17
CA VAL A 88 1.70 -17.74 -5.95
C VAL A 88 1.50 -18.62 -7.18
N THR A 89 0.45 -19.42 -7.19
CA THR A 89 0.11 -20.37 -8.28
C THR A 89 -1.31 -20.11 -8.79
N PRO A 90 -1.65 -20.55 -10.01
CA PRO A 90 -3.01 -20.43 -10.53
C PRO A 90 -4.03 -21.04 -9.58
N GLY A 91 -5.13 -20.35 -9.30
CA GLY A 91 -6.20 -20.81 -8.41
C GLY A 91 -5.89 -20.73 -6.91
N SER A 92 -4.66 -20.37 -6.51
CA SER A 92 -4.32 -20.22 -5.09
C SER A 92 -5.12 -19.08 -4.44
N CYS A 93 -5.58 -19.30 -3.20
CA CYS A 93 -6.34 -18.32 -2.43
C CYS A 93 -5.46 -17.70 -1.34
N TRP A 94 -5.58 -16.39 -1.17
CA TRP A 94 -4.77 -15.61 -0.23
C TRP A 94 -5.62 -14.62 0.53
N GLN A 95 -5.39 -14.51 1.83
CA GLN A 95 -5.83 -13.34 2.57
C GLN A 95 -4.98 -12.14 2.13
N PHE A 96 -5.60 -11.01 1.91
CA PHE A 96 -4.88 -9.80 1.50
C PHE A 96 -5.24 -8.59 2.36
N ARG A 97 -4.29 -7.65 2.42
CA ARG A 97 -4.51 -6.28 2.88
C ARG A 97 -3.88 -5.32 1.88
N LEU A 98 -4.66 -4.35 1.44
CA LEU A 98 -4.25 -3.29 0.54
C LEU A 98 -4.75 -1.94 1.07
N THR A 99 -3.87 -0.95 1.17
CA THR A 99 -4.30 0.44 1.32
C THR A 99 -4.00 1.19 0.02
N ALA A 100 -5.03 1.72 -0.63
CA ALA A 100 -4.92 2.36 -1.94
C ALA A 100 -5.67 3.70 -1.99
N ASN A 101 -5.45 4.47 -3.06
CA ASN A 101 -6.21 5.68 -3.37
C ASN A 101 -7.11 5.39 -4.59
N PRO A 102 -8.36 4.92 -4.37
CA PRO A 102 -9.29 4.66 -5.45
C PRO A 102 -9.69 5.99 -6.12
N THR A 103 -9.45 6.07 -7.42
CA THR A 103 -9.73 7.29 -8.21
C THR A 103 -10.37 6.92 -9.54
N ARG A 104 -11.26 7.77 -10.02
CA ARG A 104 -11.90 7.67 -11.33
C ARG A 104 -11.83 9.01 -12.08
N THR A 105 -11.71 8.93 -13.40
CA THR A 105 -11.83 10.11 -14.25
C THR A 105 -13.30 10.50 -14.36
N ARG A 106 -13.64 11.72 -13.96
CA ARG A 106 -14.97 12.29 -14.07
C ARG A 106 -14.92 13.51 -14.97
N LYS A 107 -15.82 13.57 -15.97
CA LYS A 107 -16.03 14.77 -16.79
C LYS A 107 -16.78 15.80 -15.97
N ASP A 108 -16.54 17.07 -16.29
CA ASP A 108 -17.34 18.15 -15.74
C ASP A 108 -18.70 18.14 -16.47
N PRO A 109 -19.84 18.07 -15.76
CA PRO A 109 -21.15 18.16 -16.39
C PRO A 109 -21.36 19.49 -17.15
N ALA A 110 -20.71 20.58 -16.71
CA ALA A 110 -20.78 21.89 -17.33
C ALA A 110 -19.94 22.00 -18.63
N ASP A 111 -18.91 21.12 -18.78
CA ASP A 111 -18.10 21.06 -19.99
C ASP A 111 -17.81 19.58 -20.39
N PRO A 112 -18.76 18.92 -21.07
CA PRO A 112 -18.65 17.52 -21.49
C PRO A 112 -17.51 17.25 -22.47
N LEU A 113 -16.99 18.27 -23.15
CA LEU A 113 -15.91 18.17 -24.15
C LEU A 113 -14.52 18.32 -23.46
N ALA A 114 -14.47 18.87 -22.26
CA ALA A 114 -13.22 18.97 -21.52
C ALA A 114 -12.68 17.59 -21.13
N ARG A 115 -11.35 17.52 -21.01
CA ARG A 115 -10.68 16.33 -20.48
C ARG A 115 -11.12 16.11 -19.03
N GLY A 116 -11.68 14.93 -18.75
CA GLY A 116 -12.12 14.59 -17.41
C GLY A 116 -11.00 14.69 -16.35
N ALA A 117 -11.36 15.19 -15.17
CA ALA A 117 -10.47 15.29 -14.03
C ALA A 117 -10.48 13.99 -13.19
N LEU A 118 -9.31 13.61 -12.68
CA LEU A 118 -9.20 12.48 -11.79
C LEU A 118 -9.70 12.87 -10.38
N LYS A 119 -10.75 12.21 -9.91
CA LYS A 119 -11.37 12.46 -8.60
C LYS A 119 -11.36 11.21 -7.72
N PRO A 120 -11.22 11.35 -6.39
CA PRO A 120 -11.34 10.22 -5.47
C PRO A 120 -12.74 9.60 -5.49
N CYS A 121 -12.81 8.29 -5.25
CA CYS A 121 -14.06 7.55 -5.03
C CYS A 121 -14.43 7.65 -3.55
N TYR A 122 -15.40 8.47 -3.19
CA TYR A 122 -15.79 8.65 -1.78
C TYR A 122 -16.82 7.63 -1.30
N LEU A 123 -17.68 7.14 -2.20
CA LEU A 123 -18.71 6.15 -1.89
C LEU A 123 -18.08 4.74 -1.83
N GLU A 124 -18.53 3.94 -0.86
CA GLU A 124 -18.00 2.59 -0.65
C GLU A 124 -18.19 1.70 -1.87
N ALA A 125 -19.38 1.71 -2.46
CA ALA A 125 -19.65 0.97 -3.70
C ALA A 125 -18.69 1.35 -4.86
N GLU A 126 -18.29 2.64 -4.96
CA GLU A 126 -17.31 3.06 -5.96
C GLU A 126 -15.89 2.56 -5.62
N GLN A 127 -15.56 2.46 -4.34
CA GLN A 127 -14.28 1.95 -3.86
C GLN A 127 -14.17 0.45 -4.12
N GLU A 128 -15.22 -0.32 -3.82
CA GLU A 128 -15.31 -1.75 -4.10
C GLU A 128 -15.24 -2.02 -5.60
N GLN A 129 -16.02 -1.31 -6.38
CA GLN A 129 -16.01 -1.42 -7.85
C GLN A 129 -14.61 -1.08 -8.43
N TRP A 130 -13.93 -0.07 -7.87
CA TRP A 130 -12.55 0.25 -8.27
C TRP A 130 -11.61 -0.94 -8.01
N LEU A 131 -11.73 -1.60 -6.86
CA LEU A 131 -10.88 -2.75 -6.54
C LEU A 131 -11.18 -3.95 -7.46
N LEU A 132 -12.46 -4.22 -7.76
CA LEU A 132 -12.86 -5.26 -8.72
C LEU A 132 -12.27 -5.01 -10.12
N GLU A 133 -12.30 -3.76 -10.58
CA GLU A 133 -11.69 -3.37 -11.87
C GLU A 133 -10.15 -3.52 -11.86
N GLN A 134 -9.51 -3.29 -10.72
CA GLN A 134 -8.07 -3.52 -10.58
C GLN A 134 -7.75 -5.02 -10.55
N ALA A 135 -8.57 -5.82 -9.89
CA ALA A 135 -8.39 -7.27 -9.78
C ALA A 135 -8.25 -7.93 -11.16
N GLY A 136 -9.17 -7.65 -12.09
CA GLY A 136 -9.12 -8.20 -13.44
C GLY A 136 -7.90 -7.77 -14.26
N LYS A 137 -7.30 -6.60 -13.95
CA LYS A 137 -6.09 -6.11 -14.63
C LYS A 137 -4.80 -6.69 -14.08
N HIS A 138 -4.84 -7.20 -12.87
CA HIS A 138 -3.66 -7.59 -12.10
C HIS A 138 -3.64 -9.07 -11.72
N GLY A 139 -4.38 -9.90 -12.44
CA GLY A 139 -4.28 -11.37 -12.35
C GLY A 139 -4.87 -11.97 -11.07
N PHE A 140 -5.84 -11.35 -10.45
CA PHE A 140 -6.59 -11.93 -9.34
C PHE A 140 -8.10 -11.67 -9.47
N ALA A 141 -8.88 -12.48 -8.80
CA ALA A 141 -10.33 -12.36 -8.72
C ALA A 141 -10.75 -12.14 -7.27
N LEU A 142 -11.83 -11.41 -7.12
CA LEU A 142 -12.53 -11.18 -5.86
C LEU A 142 -13.99 -11.60 -6.03
N THR A 143 -14.53 -12.26 -5.03
CA THR A 143 -15.95 -12.60 -4.97
C THR A 143 -16.64 -11.62 -4.03
N GLU A 144 -17.86 -11.21 -4.37
CA GLU A 144 -18.68 -10.37 -3.50
C GLU A 144 -18.83 -11.02 -2.12
N GLY A 145 -18.68 -10.24 -1.05
CA GLY A 145 -18.70 -10.72 0.34
C GLY A 145 -17.39 -11.34 0.83
N THR A 146 -16.40 -11.57 -0.03
CA THR A 146 -15.07 -12.08 0.43
C THR A 146 -14.07 -10.98 0.75
N PHE A 147 -14.42 -9.73 0.54
CA PHE A 147 -13.59 -8.58 0.88
C PHE A 147 -14.46 -7.41 1.38
N GLN A 148 -13.83 -6.48 2.08
CA GLN A 148 -14.51 -5.31 2.61
C GLN A 148 -13.57 -4.12 2.73
N VAL A 149 -14.13 -2.92 2.82
CA VAL A 149 -13.42 -1.70 3.20
C VAL A 149 -13.36 -1.63 4.73
N THR A 150 -12.17 -1.77 5.31
CA THR A 150 -11.99 -1.79 6.78
C THR A 150 -11.60 -0.43 7.36
N ARG A 151 -11.05 0.47 6.52
CA ARG A 151 -10.64 1.81 6.96
C ARG A 151 -10.70 2.80 5.81
N LYS A 152 -11.13 4.05 6.12
CA LYS A 152 -11.07 5.21 5.23
C LYS A 152 -10.42 6.37 5.95
N GLN A 153 -9.47 7.02 5.30
CA GLN A 153 -8.79 8.19 5.85
C GLN A 153 -8.46 9.18 4.74
N THR A 154 -8.85 10.43 4.90
CA THR A 154 -8.43 11.52 4.01
C THR A 154 -7.19 12.19 4.62
N CYS A 155 -6.12 12.25 3.84
CA CYS A 155 -4.88 12.90 4.21
C CYS A 155 -4.76 14.21 3.43
N HIS A 156 -4.60 15.32 4.16
CA HIS A 156 -4.34 16.64 3.60
C HIS A 156 -2.92 17.08 4.00
N PHE A 157 -2.06 17.33 3.04
CA PHE A 157 -0.71 17.84 3.31
C PHE A 157 -0.21 18.70 2.16
N ARG A 158 0.93 19.39 2.35
CA ARG A 158 1.56 20.19 1.31
C ARG A 158 2.83 19.52 0.82
N LYS A 159 2.90 19.22 -0.49
CA LYS A 159 4.13 18.72 -1.11
C LYS A 159 5.16 19.85 -1.15
N ASN A 160 6.33 19.63 -0.51
CA ASN A 160 7.42 20.62 -0.40
C ASN A 160 6.94 22.00 0.11
N GLY A 161 5.94 22.00 1.00
CA GLY A 161 5.38 23.22 1.57
C GLY A 161 4.53 24.08 0.60
N LYS A 162 4.47 23.73 -0.70
CA LYS A 162 3.87 24.59 -1.73
C LYS A 162 2.52 24.10 -2.24
N ARG A 163 2.44 22.87 -2.76
CA ARG A 163 1.22 22.36 -3.41
C ARG A 163 0.36 21.55 -2.43
N PRO A 164 -0.93 21.88 -2.28
CA PRO A 164 -1.83 21.06 -1.49
C PRO A 164 -2.03 19.70 -2.19
N VAL A 165 -1.98 18.63 -1.41
CA VAL A 165 -2.25 17.26 -1.83
C VAL A 165 -3.35 16.71 -0.94
N THR A 166 -4.39 16.19 -1.56
CA THR A 166 -5.45 15.44 -0.89
C THR A 166 -5.40 14.00 -1.41
N LEU A 167 -5.25 13.06 -0.51
CA LEU A 167 -5.29 11.62 -0.81
C LEU A 167 -6.39 10.98 0.02
N LEU A 168 -7.17 10.13 -0.63
CA LEU A 168 -8.09 9.23 0.05
C LEU A 168 -7.42 7.87 0.20
N ALA A 169 -7.02 7.51 1.41
CA ALA A 169 -6.48 6.19 1.74
C ALA A 169 -7.64 5.28 2.16
N VAL A 170 -7.87 4.24 1.38
CA VAL A 170 -8.89 3.20 1.62
C VAL A 170 -8.18 1.89 1.85
N THR A 171 -8.44 1.24 2.97
CA THR A 171 -7.91 -0.09 3.29
C THR A 171 -8.94 -1.14 2.97
N TYR A 172 -8.53 -2.11 2.18
CA TYR A 172 -9.29 -3.30 1.80
C TYR A 172 -8.66 -4.52 2.44
N GLU A 173 -9.49 -5.41 2.95
CA GLU A 173 -9.08 -6.69 3.49
C GLU A 173 -10.05 -7.77 3.03
N GLY A 174 -9.55 -8.97 2.83
CA GLY A 174 -10.38 -10.09 2.40
C GLY A 174 -9.57 -11.25 1.85
N ILE A 175 -10.26 -12.07 1.05
CA ILE A 175 -9.68 -13.22 0.37
C ILE A 175 -9.75 -12.98 -1.14
N LEU A 176 -8.65 -13.23 -1.83
CA LEU A 176 -8.54 -13.20 -3.29
C LEU A 176 -8.14 -14.56 -3.83
N GLN A 177 -8.46 -14.80 -5.09
CA GLN A 177 -8.00 -15.97 -5.85
C GLN A 177 -7.11 -15.50 -7.00
N VAL A 178 -5.96 -16.15 -7.18
CA VAL A 178 -5.03 -15.84 -8.28
C VAL A 178 -5.56 -16.46 -9.58
N THR A 179 -5.72 -15.64 -10.61
CA THR A 179 -6.15 -16.03 -11.95
C THR A 179 -4.98 -16.05 -12.95
N ASP A 180 -4.07 -15.09 -12.84
CA ASP A 180 -2.83 -14.98 -13.61
C ASP A 180 -1.66 -14.72 -12.65
N PRO A 181 -0.83 -15.75 -12.34
CA PRO A 181 0.26 -15.61 -11.39
C PRO A 181 1.34 -14.61 -11.81
N GLU A 182 1.60 -14.45 -13.11
CA GLU A 182 2.64 -13.54 -13.60
C GLU A 182 2.21 -12.09 -13.39
N ALA A 183 1.01 -11.73 -13.86
CA ALA A 183 0.43 -10.41 -13.66
C ALA A 183 0.26 -10.08 -12.17
N PHE A 184 -0.11 -11.09 -11.34
CA PHE A 184 -0.28 -10.88 -9.92
C PHE A 184 1.05 -10.68 -9.18
N ARG A 185 2.11 -11.44 -9.51
CA ARG A 185 3.46 -11.23 -8.96
C ARG A 185 4.02 -9.87 -9.35
N GLU A 186 3.83 -9.47 -10.62
CA GLU A 186 4.22 -8.13 -11.08
C GLU A 186 3.51 -7.04 -10.25
N MET A 187 2.20 -7.16 -10.07
CA MET A 187 1.42 -6.21 -9.25
C MET A 187 1.89 -6.18 -7.79
N LEU A 188 2.21 -7.31 -7.18
CA LEU A 188 2.76 -7.35 -5.82
C LEU A 188 4.08 -6.57 -5.72
N CYS A 189 4.91 -6.64 -6.75
CA CYS A 189 6.21 -5.95 -6.82
C CYS A 189 6.09 -4.47 -7.21
N GLN A 190 5.16 -4.12 -8.11
CA GLN A 190 5.00 -2.76 -8.65
C GLN A 190 3.97 -1.93 -7.89
N GLY A 191 3.12 -2.57 -7.11
CA GLY A 191 2.01 -1.95 -6.39
C GLY A 191 0.88 -1.47 -7.29
N ILE A 192 -0.27 -1.20 -6.67
CA ILE A 192 -1.52 -0.91 -7.36
C ILE A 192 -1.98 0.54 -7.13
N GLY A 193 -2.51 1.19 -8.13
CA GLY A 193 -3.10 2.51 -8.02
C GLY A 193 -2.10 3.67 -7.86
N ARG A 194 -2.60 4.79 -7.38
CA ARG A 194 -1.86 6.05 -7.22
C ARG A 194 -1.48 6.30 -5.77
N GLY A 195 -0.51 7.20 -5.55
CA GLY A 195 -0.10 7.62 -4.21
C GLY A 195 0.97 6.72 -3.58
N LYS A 196 1.69 5.92 -4.35
CA LYS A 196 2.71 4.97 -3.88
C LYS A 196 3.81 5.64 -3.04
N ALA A 197 4.21 6.87 -3.40
CA ALA A 197 5.15 7.67 -2.62
C ALA A 197 4.62 8.07 -1.22
N TYR A 198 3.34 7.88 -0.95
CA TYR A 198 2.68 8.28 0.29
C TYR A 198 2.13 7.10 1.09
N GLY A 199 2.72 5.91 0.88
CA GLY A 199 2.35 4.71 1.64
C GLY A 199 1.11 4.00 1.15
N LEU A 200 0.76 4.17 -0.14
CA LEU A 200 -0.40 3.54 -0.76
C LEU A 200 0.03 2.58 -1.87
N GLY A 201 -0.80 1.57 -2.14
CA GLY A 201 -0.62 0.65 -3.25
C GLY A 201 0.22 -0.59 -2.96
N LEU A 202 0.83 -0.73 -1.78
CA LEU A 202 1.45 -1.98 -1.35
C LEU A 202 0.36 -2.96 -0.91
N MET A 203 0.22 -4.07 -1.62
CA MET A 203 -0.58 -5.21 -1.18
C MET A 203 0.30 -6.20 -0.44
N THR A 204 -0.15 -6.69 0.69
CA THR A 204 0.45 -7.84 1.40
C THR A 204 -0.52 -9.01 1.36
N ILE A 205 0.02 -10.21 1.23
CA ILE A 205 -0.75 -11.45 1.21
C ILE A 205 -0.24 -12.42 2.27
N LEU A 206 -1.18 -13.19 2.82
CA LEU A 206 -0.90 -14.29 3.73
C LEU A 206 -1.60 -15.53 3.18
N HIS A 207 -0.94 -16.68 3.26
CA HIS A 207 -1.61 -17.93 2.90
C HIS A 207 -2.79 -18.12 3.85
N GLY A 208 -4.01 -18.21 3.31
CA GLY A 208 -5.15 -18.67 4.09
C GLY A 208 -4.83 -20.08 4.55
N GLY A 209 -4.61 -20.27 5.85
CA GLY A 209 -4.53 -21.61 6.40
C GLY A 209 -5.80 -22.33 5.99
N SER A 210 -5.68 -23.46 5.30
CA SER A 210 -6.79 -24.36 5.09
C SER A 210 -7.26 -24.76 6.48
N SER A 211 -8.36 -24.17 6.94
CA SER A 211 -9.11 -24.77 8.04
C SER A 211 -9.66 -26.08 7.51
N HIS A 212 -8.89 -27.15 7.69
CA HIS A 212 -9.44 -28.49 7.66
C HIS A 212 -10.29 -28.59 8.92
N GLY A 213 -11.59 -28.38 8.80
CA GLY A 213 -12.59 -28.83 9.72
C GLY A 213 -12.91 -30.29 9.43
#